data_8fdbded1beadffce335c15c4d6d69145
#
_entry.id   8fdbded1beadffce335c15c4d6d69145
#
_cell.length_a   1.000
_cell.length_b   1.000
_cell.length_c   1.000
_cell.angle_alpha   90.00
_cell.angle_beta   90.00
_cell.angle_gamma   90.00
#
_symmetry.space_group_name_H-M   'P 1'
#
loop_
_entity.id
_entity.type
_entity.pdbx_description
1 polymer ?
#
loop_
_entity_poly.entity_id
_entity_poly.type
_entity_poly.pdbx_seq_one_letter_code
_entity_poly.pdbx_strand_id
1 'polypeptide(L)'
;VELNEPHHWGMRDAPDVVFVASAYLSAYNAKAFGVRDYIAQMMFNSPPGTSDAMDLAKMLAILELISPLADERFRIWRQTRTGLLSYPLEDNAARAHLAASIYLQMALKPHIVHIVGHTEADHAATADDVIEASKMARQAIENAMKGAPDMTADPAVQARKEALMQSAQVTLQAIRNYGGTADPLTDPQILAKAMQLGILDAPHLKNNKHAAGLIRTRIINGACEAVDAQGNVLDEHKRLSKFL
;
A
#
# COMPACT_ATOMS: atom_id res chain seq x y z
N VAL A 1 -4.60 16.67 3.96
CA VAL A 1 -5.54 15.67 3.42
C VAL A 1 -4.91 14.31 3.56
N GLU A 2 -5.69 13.33 3.98
CA GLU A 2 -5.36 11.92 4.05
C GLU A 2 -6.24 11.19 3.02
N LEU A 3 -5.62 10.47 2.09
CA LEU A 3 -6.33 9.69 1.08
C LEU A 3 -6.16 8.20 1.38
N ASN A 4 -7.28 7.53 1.62
CA ASN A 4 -7.33 6.10 1.95
C ASN A 4 -7.27 5.18 0.72
N GLU A 5 -7.21 5.75 -0.48
CA GLU A 5 -7.28 5.01 -1.74
C GLU A 5 -6.25 3.87 -1.82
N PRO A 6 -4.96 4.07 -1.50
CA PRO A 6 -3.97 3.02 -1.65
C PRO A 6 -4.29 1.76 -0.84
N HIS A 7 -4.71 1.91 0.42
CA HIS A 7 -4.97 0.75 1.24
C HIS A 7 -6.30 0.03 0.89
N HIS A 8 -7.25 0.73 0.28
CA HIS A 8 -8.44 0.06 -0.26
C HIS A 8 -8.10 -0.94 -1.36
N TRP A 9 -7.06 -0.70 -2.16
CA TRP A 9 -6.56 -1.66 -3.12
C TRP A 9 -5.98 -2.89 -2.43
N GLY A 10 -5.15 -2.72 -1.40
CA GLY A 10 -4.60 -3.83 -0.60
C GLY A 10 -5.70 -4.68 0.06
N MET A 11 -6.72 -4.05 0.64
CA MET A 11 -7.86 -4.77 1.22
C MET A 11 -8.74 -5.49 0.18
N ARG A 12 -8.57 -5.19 -1.10
CA ARG A 12 -9.24 -5.88 -2.22
C ARG A 12 -8.36 -6.93 -2.89
N ASP A 13 -7.29 -7.34 -2.24
CA ASP A 13 -6.28 -8.28 -2.75
C ASP A 13 -5.65 -7.83 -4.08
N ALA A 14 -5.57 -6.53 -4.33
CA ALA A 14 -4.84 -6.02 -5.48
C ALA A 14 -3.36 -6.44 -5.42
N PRO A 15 -2.70 -6.70 -6.55
CA PRO A 15 -1.28 -6.96 -6.54
C PRO A 15 -0.51 -5.75 -6.00
N ASP A 16 0.63 -5.98 -5.37
CA ASP A 16 1.43 -4.91 -4.76
C ASP A 16 1.76 -3.76 -5.72
N VAL A 17 1.94 -4.06 -7.01
CA VAL A 17 2.17 -3.03 -8.04
C VAL A 17 1.00 -2.05 -8.16
N VAL A 18 -0.24 -2.53 -8.09
CA VAL A 18 -1.43 -1.66 -8.15
C VAL A 18 -1.54 -0.82 -6.88
N PHE A 19 -1.21 -1.40 -5.72
CA PHE A 19 -1.14 -0.64 -4.47
C PHE A 19 -0.14 0.53 -4.59
N VAL A 20 1.09 0.26 -5.07
CA VAL A 20 2.14 1.28 -5.25
C VAL A 20 1.74 2.34 -6.28
N ALA A 21 1.21 1.93 -7.44
CA ALA A 21 0.75 2.85 -8.47
C ALA A 21 -0.40 3.75 -7.98
N SER A 22 -1.36 3.20 -7.22
CA SER A 22 -2.47 3.97 -6.64
C SER A 22 -1.98 4.97 -5.58
N ALA A 23 -0.96 4.61 -4.79
CA ALA A 23 -0.36 5.53 -3.82
C ALA A 23 0.31 6.73 -4.52
N TYR A 24 1.01 6.50 -5.64
CA TYR A 24 1.54 7.57 -6.46
C TYR A 24 0.41 8.45 -7.03
N LEU A 25 -0.63 7.85 -7.62
CA LEU A 25 -1.78 8.58 -8.16
C LEU A 25 -2.46 9.45 -7.11
N SER A 26 -2.62 8.94 -5.89
CA SER A 26 -3.21 9.68 -4.77
C SER A 26 -2.38 10.92 -4.42
N ALA A 27 -1.06 10.78 -4.26
CA ALA A 27 -0.17 11.90 -3.96
C ALA A 27 -0.09 12.91 -5.12
N TYR A 28 0.00 12.41 -6.35
CA TYR A 28 0.06 13.22 -7.57
C TYR A 28 -1.21 14.06 -7.74
N ASN A 29 -2.39 13.46 -7.58
CA ASN A 29 -3.65 14.18 -7.64
C ASN A 29 -3.81 15.18 -6.51
N ALA A 30 -3.45 14.82 -5.26
CA ALA A 30 -3.48 15.74 -4.14
C ALA A 30 -2.64 17.00 -4.45
N LYS A 31 -1.43 16.84 -4.98
CA LYS A 31 -0.58 17.97 -5.41
C LYS A 31 -1.23 18.77 -6.52
N ALA A 32 -1.72 18.13 -7.58
CA ALA A 32 -2.32 18.77 -8.75
C ALA A 32 -3.55 19.62 -8.37
N PHE A 33 -4.32 19.18 -7.39
CA PHE A 33 -5.50 19.91 -6.88
C PHE A 33 -5.19 20.87 -5.72
N GLY A 34 -3.93 21.20 -5.49
CA GLY A 34 -3.51 22.27 -4.57
C GLY A 34 -3.54 21.90 -3.09
N VAL A 35 -3.54 20.60 -2.76
CA VAL A 35 -3.35 20.16 -1.37
C VAL A 35 -1.96 20.57 -0.89
N ARG A 36 -1.89 21.18 0.29
CA ARG A 36 -0.63 21.63 0.86
C ARG A 36 0.02 20.58 1.76
N ASP A 37 -0.78 19.94 2.59
CA ASP A 37 -0.34 18.92 3.55
C ASP A 37 -1.02 17.59 3.19
N TYR A 38 -0.25 16.67 2.65
CA TYR A 38 -0.67 15.34 2.25
C TYR A 38 -0.16 14.30 3.24
N ILE A 39 -1.06 13.50 3.78
CA ILE A 39 -0.72 12.37 4.64
C ILE A 39 -0.69 11.12 3.78
N ALA A 40 0.50 10.61 3.52
CA ALA A 40 0.71 9.36 2.81
C ALA A 40 0.48 8.20 3.78
N GLN A 41 -0.63 7.48 3.57
CA GLN A 41 -0.94 6.27 4.32
C GLN A 41 -0.16 5.07 3.79
N MET A 42 0.61 4.45 4.69
CA MET A 42 1.40 3.25 4.44
C MET A 42 0.88 2.13 5.32
N MET A 43 0.11 1.21 4.71
CA MET A 43 -0.53 0.11 5.40
C MET A 43 0.27 -1.17 5.23
N PHE A 44 0.82 -1.65 6.34
CA PHE A 44 1.50 -2.93 6.45
C PHE A 44 0.52 -4.08 6.60
N ASN A 45 0.97 -5.29 6.34
CA ASN A 45 0.19 -6.51 6.48
C ASN A 45 -1.11 -6.49 5.64
N SER A 46 -1.05 -5.92 4.45
CA SER A 46 -2.19 -5.83 3.55
C SER A 46 -1.79 -6.11 2.09
N PRO A 47 -2.41 -7.13 1.47
CA PRO A 47 -3.39 -8.05 2.04
C PRO A 47 -2.80 -8.98 3.10
N PRO A 48 -3.64 -9.73 3.86
CA PRO A 48 -3.15 -10.72 4.80
C PRO A 48 -2.22 -11.75 4.15
N GLY A 49 -1.18 -12.18 4.88
CA GLY A 49 -0.22 -13.17 4.39
C GLY A 49 1.01 -12.59 3.68
N THR A 50 1.09 -11.27 3.50
CA THR A 50 2.34 -10.61 3.09
C THR A 50 3.40 -10.72 4.20
N SER A 51 4.67 -10.82 3.81
CA SER A 51 5.77 -10.84 4.77
C SER A 51 6.24 -9.43 5.11
N ASP A 52 6.83 -9.27 6.27
CA ASP A 52 7.39 -8.01 6.75
C ASP A 52 8.39 -7.40 5.76
N ALA A 53 9.26 -8.22 5.17
CA ALA A 53 10.24 -7.77 4.18
C ALA A 53 9.57 -7.24 2.90
N MET A 54 8.53 -7.94 2.39
CA MET A 54 7.84 -7.55 1.16
C MET A 54 6.94 -6.32 1.38
N ASP A 55 6.31 -6.22 2.55
CA ASP A 55 5.55 -5.01 2.91
C ASP A 55 6.46 -3.80 3.12
N LEU A 56 7.60 -3.97 3.79
CA LEU A 56 8.58 -2.89 3.92
C LEU A 56 9.07 -2.41 2.55
N ALA A 57 9.39 -3.33 1.64
CA ALA A 57 9.79 -3.01 0.27
C ALA A 57 8.71 -2.23 -0.47
N LYS A 58 7.44 -2.65 -0.34
CA LYS A 58 6.28 -1.97 -0.93
C LYS A 58 6.14 -0.54 -0.43
N MET A 59 6.26 -0.31 0.88
CA MET A 59 6.17 1.02 1.47
C MET A 59 7.36 1.91 1.08
N LEU A 60 8.56 1.34 1.00
CA LEU A 60 9.74 2.07 0.51
C LEU A 60 9.59 2.48 -0.96
N ALA A 61 9.05 1.61 -1.81
CA ALA A 61 8.76 1.93 -3.21
C ALA A 61 7.79 3.11 -3.33
N ILE A 62 6.73 3.14 -2.50
CA ILE A 62 5.80 4.27 -2.45
C ILE A 62 6.55 5.55 -2.07
N LEU A 63 7.32 5.52 -0.98
CA LEU A 63 8.05 6.71 -0.51
C LEU A 63 9.01 7.25 -1.56
N GLU A 64 9.74 6.37 -2.24
CA GLU A 64 10.70 6.79 -3.27
C GLU A 64 10.01 7.41 -4.49
N LEU A 65 8.84 6.88 -4.88
CA LEU A 65 8.05 7.43 -5.98
C LEU A 65 7.37 8.77 -5.65
N ILE A 66 6.86 8.94 -4.42
CA ILE A 66 6.13 10.16 -4.06
C ILE A 66 7.03 11.28 -3.54
N SER A 67 8.20 10.97 -2.96
CA SER A 67 9.10 11.98 -2.37
C SER A 67 9.50 13.10 -3.33
N PRO A 68 9.75 12.85 -4.63
CA PRO A 68 10.05 13.91 -5.60
C PRO A 68 8.87 14.87 -5.86
N LEU A 69 7.65 14.51 -5.45
CA LEU A 69 6.49 15.40 -5.56
C LEU A 69 6.52 16.52 -4.51
N ALA A 70 7.26 16.34 -3.40
CA ALA A 70 7.34 17.32 -2.33
C ALA A 70 8.07 18.60 -2.78
N ASP A 71 7.53 19.76 -2.41
CA ASP A 71 8.12 21.07 -2.62
C ASP A 71 7.64 22.07 -1.55
N GLU A 72 7.91 23.36 -1.72
CA GLU A 72 7.50 24.41 -0.79
C GLU A 72 5.97 24.52 -0.60
N ARG A 73 5.21 24.03 -1.57
CA ARG A 73 3.73 24.09 -1.58
C ARG A 73 3.06 22.77 -1.29
N PHE A 74 3.81 21.65 -1.33
CA PHE A 74 3.28 20.29 -1.12
C PHE A 74 4.18 19.52 -0.16
N ARG A 75 3.71 19.32 1.07
CA ARG A 75 4.40 18.57 2.13
C ARG A 75 3.82 17.17 2.26
N ILE A 76 4.68 16.17 2.38
CA ILE A 76 4.30 14.77 2.54
C ILE A 76 4.58 14.32 3.97
N TRP A 77 3.53 13.92 4.68
CA TRP A 77 3.58 13.37 6.02
C TRP A 77 3.43 11.86 5.95
N ARG A 78 4.39 11.11 6.48
CA ARG A 78 4.34 9.65 6.52
C ARG A 78 3.46 9.20 7.68
N GLN A 79 2.38 8.48 7.37
CA GLN A 79 1.55 7.81 8.35
C GLN A 79 1.62 6.31 8.11
N THR A 80 1.91 5.54 9.14
CA THR A 80 1.92 4.07 9.07
C THR A 80 0.76 3.48 9.85
N ARG A 81 0.30 2.30 9.43
CA ARG A 81 -0.74 1.54 10.13
C ARG A 81 -0.65 0.06 9.80
N THR A 82 -1.20 -0.78 10.67
CA THR A 82 -1.41 -2.21 10.43
C THR A 82 -2.70 -2.43 9.65
N GLY A 83 -2.72 -3.38 8.73
CA GLY A 83 -3.94 -3.79 8.02
C GLY A 83 -4.89 -4.53 8.94
N LEU A 84 -6.14 -4.06 9.04
CA LEU A 84 -7.16 -4.63 9.90
C LEU A 84 -7.36 -6.15 9.70
N LEU A 85 -7.40 -6.59 8.45
CA LEU A 85 -7.67 -7.99 8.10
C LEU A 85 -6.53 -8.96 8.41
N SER A 86 -5.36 -8.46 8.82
CA SER A 86 -4.20 -9.29 9.17
C SER A 86 -4.22 -9.80 10.60
N TYR A 87 -5.06 -9.23 11.46
CA TYR A 87 -5.10 -9.62 12.86
C TYR A 87 -5.62 -11.04 13.04
N PRO A 88 -4.89 -11.91 13.77
CA PRO A 88 -5.41 -13.20 14.19
C PRO A 88 -6.54 -13.01 15.22
N LEU A 89 -7.47 -13.97 15.26
CA LEU A 89 -8.59 -13.93 16.21
C LEU A 89 -8.17 -14.33 17.64
N GLU A 90 -7.02 -14.99 17.80
CA GLU A 90 -6.50 -15.32 19.14
C GLU A 90 -5.87 -14.06 19.76
N ASP A 91 -6.31 -13.73 20.94
CA ASP A 91 -6.08 -12.47 21.63
C ASP A 91 -4.58 -12.15 21.86
N ASN A 92 -3.79 -13.10 22.36
CA ASN A 92 -2.35 -12.89 22.56
C ASN A 92 -1.60 -12.78 21.22
N ALA A 93 -2.04 -13.53 20.20
CA ALA A 93 -1.47 -13.43 18.87
C ALA A 93 -1.79 -12.06 18.24
N ALA A 94 -3.01 -11.53 18.44
CA ALA A 94 -3.40 -10.21 17.98
C ALA A 94 -2.57 -9.09 18.65
N ARG A 95 -2.35 -9.18 19.96
CA ARG A 95 -1.46 -8.25 20.70
C ARG A 95 -0.01 -8.32 20.20
N ALA A 96 0.51 -9.52 20.03
CA ALA A 96 1.86 -9.71 19.50
C ALA A 96 2.00 -9.15 18.09
N HIS A 97 0.99 -9.37 17.23
CA HIS A 97 0.95 -8.85 15.86
C HIS A 97 0.95 -7.31 15.84
N LEU A 98 0.14 -6.66 16.70
CA LEU A 98 0.13 -5.21 16.83
C LEU A 98 1.52 -4.67 17.17
N ALA A 99 2.16 -5.21 18.19
CA ALA A 99 3.47 -4.75 18.64
C ALA A 99 4.56 -4.98 17.58
N ALA A 100 4.58 -6.15 16.94
CA ALA A 100 5.54 -6.49 15.90
C ALA A 100 5.37 -5.62 14.65
N SER A 101 4.13 -5.43 14.19
CA SER A 101 3.82 -4.58 13.04
C SER A 101 4.25 -3.12 13.28
N ILE A 102 3.96 -2.55 14.45
CA ILE A 102 4.38 -1.19 14.77
C ILE A 102 5.91 -1.08 14.84
N TYR A 103 6.59 -2.08 15.43
CA TYR A 103 8.06 -2.08 15.46
C TYR A 103 8.66 -2.04 14.05
N LEU A 104 8.12 -2.84 13.11
CA LEU A 104 8.51 -2.83 11.70
C LEU A 104 8.24 -1.47 11.05
N GLN A 105 7.07 -0.88 11.29
CA GLN A 105 6.66 0.41 10.73
C GLN A 105 7.66 1.52 11.07
N MET A 106 8.34 1.45 12.21
CA MET A 106 9.33 2.44 12.62
C MET A 106 10.55 2.50 11.69
N ALA A 107 10.81 1.47 10.87
CA ALA A 107 11.83 1.51 9.82
C ALA A 107 11.60 2.64 8.80
N LEU A 108 10.36 3.08 8.59
CA LEU A 108 10.00 4.19 7.71
C LEU A 108 10.14 5.57 8.37
N LYS A 109 10.50 5.64 9.65
CA LYS A 109 10.57 6.89 10.44
C LYS A 109 9.28 7.71 10.27
N PRO A 110 8.10 7.16 10.61
CA PRO A 110 6.82 7.81 10.38
C PRO A 110 6.68 9.09 11.23
N HIS A 111 5.92 10.06 10.72
CA HIS A 111 5.50 11.22 11.49
C HIS A 111 4.26 10.89 12.35
N ILE A 112 3.44 9.94 11.88
CA ILE A 112 2.21 9.52 12.51
C ILE A 112 2.16 8.00 12.50
N VAL A 113 1.92 7.38 13.65
CA VAL A 113 1.56 5.96 13.76
C VAL A 113 0.07 5.89 14.07
N HIS A 114 -0.71 5.40 13.10
CA HIS A 114 -2.14 5.17 13.27
C HIS A 114 -2.33 3.79 13.90
N ILE A 115 -2.85 3.76 15.10
CA ILE A 115 -3.08 2.52 15.83
C ILE A 115 -4.41 1.92 15.38
N VAL A 116 -4.34 0.74 14.74
CA VAL A 116 -5.49 -0.14 14.56
C VAL A 116 -5.47 -1.11 15.73
N GLY A 117 -6.51 -1.11 16.55
CA GLY A 117 -6.55 -1.89 17.77
C GLY A 117 -6.55 -3.40 17.49
N HIS A 118 -5.92 -4.18 18.37
CA HIS A 118 -5.79 -5.63 18.23
C HIS A 118 -7.13 -6.38 18.23
N THR A 119 -8.19 -5.76 18.75
CA THR A 119 -9.55 -6.31 18.82
C THR A 119 -10.43 -5.94 17.63
N GLU A 120 -10.03 -4.97 16.79
CA GLU A 120 -10.91 -4.41 15.76
C GLU A 120 -11.27 -5.39 14.64
N ALA A 121 -10.51 -6.47 14.44
CA ALA A 121 -10.88 -7.52 13.50
C ALA A 121 -11.96 -8.48 14.04
N ASP A 122 -12.18 -8.49 15.34
CA ASP A 122 -13.13 -9.37 16.04
C ASP A 122 -14.40 -8.62 16.47
N HIS A 123 -14.24 -7.47 17.12
CA HIS A 123 -15.36 -6.66 17.60
C HIS A 123 -15.02 -5.16 17.63
N ALA A 124 -16.04 -4.33 17.87
CA ALA A 124 -15.85 -2.90 18.06
C ALA A 124 -15.05 -2.62 19.34
N ALA A 125 -13.92 -1.93 19.20
CA ALA A 125 -13.02 -1.67 20.33
C ALA A 125 -13.72 -0.87 21.45
N THR A 126 -13.55 -1.35 22.67
CA THR A 126 -13.96 -0.62 23.89
C THR A 126 -12.90 0.44 24.23
N ALA A 127 -13.21 1.31 25.21
CA ALA A 127 -12.24 2.27 25.71
C ALA A 127 -10.98 1.60 26.29
N ASP A 128 -11.14 0.46 26.98
CA ASP A 128 -10.03 -0.28 27.56
C ASP A 128 -9.14 -0.91 26.47
N ASP A 129 -9.73 -1.44 25.39
CA ASP A 129 -9.00 -1.97 24.24
C ASP A 129 -8.14 -0.88 23.57
N VAL A 130 -8.70 0.32 23.38
CA VAL A 130 -7.97 1.44 22.81
C VAL A 130 -6.81 1.89 23.70
N ILE A 131 -7.03 1.93 25.02
CA ILE A 131 -5.98 2.27 25.99
C ILE A 131 -4.88 1.22 25.99
N GLU A 132 -5.23 -0.05 25.96
CA GLU A 132 -4.27 -1.16 25.91
C GLU A 132 -3.47 -1.14 24.62
N ALA A 133 -4.13 -1.06 23.47
CA ALA A 133 -3.48 -0.96 22.17
C ALA A 133 -2.51 0.23 22.11
N SER A 134 -2.90 1.37 22.68
CA SER A 134 -2.06 2.58 22.73
C SER A 134 -0.81 2.39 23.59
N LYS A 135 -0.92 1.66 24.71
CA LYS A 135 0.24 1.33 25.56
C LYS A 135 1.21 0.38 24.86
N MET A 136 0.69 -0.67 24.19
CA MET A 136 1.52 -1.59 23.41
C MET A 136 2.22 -0.88 22.25
N ALA A 137 1.50 -0.04 21.50
CA ALA A 137 2.04 0.75 20.40
C ALA A 137 3.18 1.66 20.88
N ARG A 138 2.96 2.38 21.98
CA ARG A 138 3.99 3.25 22.57
C ARG A 138 5.24 2.47 22.95
N GLN A 139 5.08 1.30 23.59
CA GLN A 139 6.22 0.48 23.96
C GLN A 139 6.98 -0.05 22.73
N ALA A 140 6.28 -0.45 21.66
CA ALA A 140 6.93 -0.88 20.42
C ALA A 140 7.72 0.26 19.77
N ILE A 141 7.16 1.48 19.73
CA ILE A 141 7.84 2.68 19.24
C ILE A 141 9.09 2.98 20.07
N GLU A 142 8.98 2.98 21.40
CA GLU A 142 10.12 3.24 22.29
C GLU A 142 11.23 2.21 22.11
N ASN A 143 10.88 0.93 21.93
CA ASN A 143 11.87 -0.12 21.67
C ASN A 143 12.61 0.11 20.35
N ALA A 144 11.88 0.47 19.27
CA ALA A 144 12.49 0.79 17.99
C ALA A 144 13.40 2.02 18.06
N MET A 145 12.98 3.04 18.79
CA MET A 145 13.77 4.29 18.97
C MET A 145 15.03 4.09 19.81
N LYS A 146 15.10 3.07 20.66
CA LYS A 146 16.30 2.73 21.43
C LYS A 146 17.42 2.12 20.59
N GLY A 147 17.12 1.71 19.34
CA GLY A 147 18.10 1.15 18.39
C GLY A 147 17.60 -0.13 17.73
N ALA A 148 16.76 0.01 16.70
CA ALA A 148 16.41 -1.09 15.83
C ALA A 148 17.50 -1.34 14.78
N PRO A 149 17.70 -2.60 14.31
CA PRO A 149 18.48 -2.85 13.10
C PRO A 149 17.89 -2.10 11.91
N ASP A 150 18.73 -1.71 10.96
CA ASP A 150 18.25 -1.12 9.71
C ASP A 150 17.66 -2.19 8.79
N MET A 151 16.38 -2.47 8.97
CA MET A 151 15.64 -3.45 8.16
C MET A 151 15.50 -3.00 6.70
N THR A 152 15.67 -1.71 6.41
CA THR A 152 15.59 -1.20 5.03
C THR A 152 16.80 -1.59 4.18
N ALA A 153 17.94 -1.90 4.81
CA ALA A 153 19.16 -2.32 4.12
C ALA A 153 19.16 -3.78 3.66
N ASP A 154 18.14 -4.57 3.99
CA ASP A 154 18.04 -5.97 3.57
C ASP A 154 18.03 -6.09 2.04
N PRO A 155 18.89 -6.92 1.42
CA PRO A 155 18.96 -7.07 -0.04
C PRO A 155 17.64 -7.49 -0.69
N ALA A 156 16.84 -8.34 -0.03
CA ALA A 156 15.54 -8.76 -0.55
C ALA A 156 14.53 -7.61 -0.54
N VAL A 157 14.56 -6.77 0.51
CA VAL A 157 13.75 -5.55 0.60
C VAL A 157 14.12 -4.59 -0.53
N GLN A 158 15.41 -4.34 -0.76
CA GLN A 158 15.86 -3.42 -1.81
C GLN A 158 15.52 -3.93 -3.21
N ALA A 159 15.78 -5.21 -3.49
CA ALA A 159 15.44 -5.81 -4.79
C ALA A 159 13.94 -5.74 -5.08
N ARG A 160 13.10 -6.04 -4.08
CA ARG A 160 11.63 -5.95 -4.24
C ARG A 160 11.18 -4.51 -4.43
N LYS A 161 11.72 -3.56 -3.68
CA LYS A 161 11.43 -2.13 -3.83
C LYS A 161 11.67 -1.67 -5.27
N GLU A 162 12.85 -1.97 -5.82
CA GLU A 162 13.20 -1.58 -7.19
C GLU A 162 12.28 -2.22 -8.23
N ALA A 163 11.98 -3.51 -8.09
CA ALA A 163 11.04 -4.20 -8.99
C ALA A 163 9.65 -3.58 -8.97
N LEU A 164 9.14 -3.22 -7.77
CA LEU A 164 7.84 -2.56 -7.62
C LEU A 164 7.82 -1.16 -8.23
N MET A 165 8.89 -0.38 -8.08
CA MET A 165 9.00 0.94 -8.68
C MET A 165 8.95 0.87 -10.21
N GLN A 166 9.71 -0.05 -10.80
CA GLN A 166 9.71 -0.28 -12.25
C GLN A 166 8.31 -0.70 -12.75
N SER A 167 7.70 -1.67 -12.08
CA SER A 167 6.36 -2.16 -12.43
C SER A 167 5.28 -1.08 -12.29
N ALA A 168 5.33 -0.28 -11.22
CA ALA A 168 4.40 0.84 -11.03
C ALA A 168 4.56 1.92 -12.11
N GLN A 169 5.78 2.20 -12.56
CA GLN A 169 6.02 3.10 -13.68
C GLN A 169 5.39 2.58 -14.98
N VAL A 170 5.46 1.27 -15.24
CA VAL A 170 4.77 0.63 -16.37
C VAL A 170 3.26 0.85 -16.29
N THR A 171 2.67 0.64 -15.11
CA THR A 171 1.23 0.87 -14.90
C THR A 171 0.85 2.33 -15.14
N LEU A 172 1.60 3.28 -14.60
CA LEU A 172 1.37 4.71 -14.79
C LEU A 172 1.55 5.12 -16.26
N GLN A 173 2.53 4.53 -16.97
CA GLN A 173 2.73 4.79 -18.39
C GLN A 173 1.57 4.26 -19.24
N ALA A 174 1.02 3.08 -18.91
CA ALA A 174 -0.15 2.55 -19.59
C ALA A 174 -1.38 3.48 -19.46
N ILE A 175 -1.56 4.12 -18.31
CA ILE A 175 -2.63 5.12 -18.11
C ILE A 175 -2.35 6.36 -18.98
N ARG A 176 -1.11 6.86 -19.00
CA ARG A 176 -0.73 8.02 -19.83
C ARG A 176 -0.95 7.77 -21.31
N ASN A 177 -0.52 6.62 -21.80
CA ASN A 177 -0.65 6.25 -23.22
C ASN A 177 -2.11 6.09 -23.66
N TYR A 178 -2.95 5.59 -22.75
CA TYR A 178 -4.37 5.42 -23.03
C TYR A 178 -5.12 6.76 -23.06
N GLY A 179 -4.70 7.74 -22.25
CA GLY A 179 -5.38 9.02 -22.13
C GLY A 179 -5.03 10.01 -23.24
N GLY A 180 -6.05 10.61 -23.86
CA GLY A 180 -5.91 11.68 -24.87
C GLY A 180 -5.94 13.10 -24.29
N THR A 181 -5.82 13.28 -22.98
CA THR A 181 -5.86 14.57 -22.27
C THR A 181 -4.47 15.08 -21.95
N ALA A 182 -4.37 16.36 -21.56
CA ALA A 182 -3.08 16.99 -21.21
C ALA A 182 -2.39 16.31 -20.03
N ASP A 183 -3.17 15.83 -19.05
CA ASP A 183 -2.66 15.05 -17.93
C ASP A 183 -3.60 13.90 -17.57
N PRO A 184 -3.41 12.72 -18.18
CA PRO A 184 -4.27 11.56 -17.96
C PRO A 184 -4.29 11.05 -16.51
N LEU A 185 -3.25 11.32 -15.72
CA LEU A 185 -3.18 10.86 -14.35
C LEU A 185 -4.07 11.67 -13.38
N THR A 186 -4.57 12.83 -13.80
CA THR A 186 -5.51 13.66 -13.03
C THR A 186 -6.92 13.67 -13.61
N ASP A 187 -7.12 13.06 -14.77
CA ASP A 187 -8.42 13.01 -15.42
C ASP A 187 -9.29 11.88 -14.84
N PRO A 188 -10.41 12.22 -14.16
CA PRO A 188 -11.23 11.20 -13.50
C PRO A 188 -11.90 10.23 -14.49
N GLN A 189 -12.14 10.64 -15.74
CA GLN A 189 -12.72 9.77 -16.75
C GLN A 189 -11.68 8.75 -17.25
N ILE A 190 -10.44 9.18 -17.41
CA ILE A 190 -9.33 8.29 -17.78
C ILE A 190 -9.03 7.31 -16.65
N LEU A 191 -8.98 7.76 -15.41
CA LEU A 191 -8.76 6.88 -14.26
C LEU A 191 -9.90 5.86 -14.09
N ALA A 192 -11.16 6.28 -14.24
CA ALA A 192 -12.30 5.35 -14.26
C ALA A 192 -12.19 4.33 -15.39
N LYS A 193 -11.73 4.76 -16.55
CA LYS A 193 -11.53 3.88 -17.70
C LYS A 193 -10.38 2.91 -17.48
N ALA A 194 -9.31 3.33 -16.82
CA ALA A 194 -8.20 2.45 -16.44
C ALA A 194 -8.67 1.28 -15.55
N MET A 195 -9.63 1.53 -14.64
CA MET A 195 -10.28 0.45 -13.86
C MET A 195 -11.16 -0.46 -14.74
N GLN A 196 -11.95 0.10 -15.65
CA GLN A 196 -12.77 -0.67 -16.56
C GLN A 196 -11.97 -1.57 -17.51
N LEU A 197 -10.77 -1.14 -17.88
CA LEU A 197 -9.87 -1.86 -18.79
C LEU A 197 -8.94 -2.84 -18.06
N GLY A 198 -8.92 -2.81 -16.73
CA GLY A 198 -8.06 -3.65 -15.92
C GLY A 198 -6.59 -3.20 -15.86
N ILE A 199 -6.30 -1.94 -16.18
CA ILE A 199 -4.97 -1.35 -15.93
C ILE A 199 -4.78 -1.26 -14.41
N LEU A 200 -5.78 -0.71 -13.70
CA LEU A 200 -5.90 -0.80 -12.25
C LEU A 200 -7.01 -1.82 -11.95
N ASP A 201 -6.67 -2.93 -11.31
CA ASP A 201 -7.63 -4.02 -11.06
C ASP A 201 -7.33 -4.77 -9.76
N ALA A 202 -8.35 -5.44 -9.22
CA ALA A 202 -8.24 -6.27 -8.03
C ALA A 202 -9.29 -7.40 -8.07
N PRO A 203 -9.01 -8.57 -7.46
CA PRO A 203 -9.93 -9.71 -7.45
C PRO A 203 -11.33 -9.40 -6.89
N HIS A 204 -11.42 -8.59 -5.84
CA HIS A 204 -12.70 -8.18 -5.23
C HIS A 204 -13.59 -7.31 -6.13
N LEU A 205 -13.04 -6.80 -7.23
CA LEU A 205 -13.80 -6.03 -8.21
C LEU A 205 -14.53 -6.91 -9.21
N LYS A 206 -14.39 -8.23 -9.10
CA LYS A 206 -15.13 -9.19 -9.94
C LYS A 206 -16.65 -8.93 -9.88
N ASN A 207 -17.27 -8.91 -11.06
CA ASN A 207 -18.69 -8.59 -11.23
C ASN A 207 -19.08 -7.13 -10.90
N ASN A 208 -18.14 -6.24 -10.69
CA ASN A 208 -18.42 -4.81 -10.57
C ASN A 208 -18.61 -4.23 -11.99
N LYS A 209 -19.74 -3.55 -12.23
CA LYS A 209 -20.04 -2.95 -13.55
C LYS A 209 -19.10 -1.80 -13.95
N HIS A 210 -18.32 -1.28 -13.02
CA HIS A 210 -17.41 -0.14 -13.24
C HIS A 210 -15.93 -0.52 -13.23
N ALA A 211 -15.61 -1.82 -13.14
CA ALA A 211 -14.24 -2.32 -13.10
C ALA A 211 -14.11 -3.61 -13.90
N ALA A 212 -12.89 -3.99 -14.29
CA ALA A 212 -12.64 -5.23 -15.00
C ALA A 212 -12.84 -6.45 -14.08
N GLY A 213 -12.23 -6.46 -12.90
CA GLY A 213 -12.31 -7.54 -11.93
C GLY A 213 -11.81 -8.87 -12.48
N LEU A 214 -10.83 -8.86 -13.37
CA LEU A 214 -10.31 -10.03 -14.08
C LEU A 214 -8.98 -10.52 -13.54
N ILE A 215 -8.27 -9.65 -12.82
CA ILE A 215 -6.95 -9.98 -12.28
C ILE A 215 -7.07 -11.10 -11.23
N ARG A 216 -6.11 -12.00 -11.24
CA ARG A 216 -5.94 -13.01 -10.20
C ARG A 216 -4.68 -12.69 -9.43
N THR A 217 -4.71 -12.88 -8.12
CA THR A 217 -3.56 -12.65 -7.26
C THR A 217 -3.30 -13.85 -6.36
N ARG A 218 -2.05 -13.97 -5.93
CA ARG A 218 -1.62 -14.92 -4.90
C ARG A 218 -0.53 -14.30 -4.05
N ILE A 219 -0.46 -14.73 -2.80
CA ILE A 219 0.72 -14.48 -1.98
C ILE A 219 1.80 -15.48 -2.39
N ILE A 220 2.89 -14.96 -2.94
CA ILE A 220 4.07 -15.76 -3.39
C ILE A 220 5.29 -15.16 -2.72
N ASN A 221 6.00 -15.96 -1.94
CA ASN A 221 7.18 -15.51 -1.17
C ASN A 221 6.92 -14.25 -0.33
N GLY A 222 5.70 -14.15 0.22
CA GLY A 222 5.29 -13.03 1.06
C GLY A 222 4.87 -11.76 0.32
N ALA A 223 4.81 -11.76 -1.00
CA ALA A 223 4.36 -10.65 -1.83
C ALA A 223 3.00 -10.95 -2.48
N CYS A 224 2.14 -9.96 -2.64
CA CYS A 224 0.90 -10.10 -3.40
C CYS A 224 1.16 -9.88 -4.89
N GLU A 225 1.18 -10.99 -5.65
CA GLU A 225 1.53 -10.99 -7.07
C GLU A 225 0.32 -11.22 -7.96
N ALA A 226 0.29 -10.52 -9.11
CA ALA A 226 -0.61 -10.89 -10.20
C ALA A 226 -0.17 -12.22 -10.81
N VAL A 227 -1.14 -13.12 -11.10
CA VAL A 227 -0.84 -14.44 -11.67
C VAL A 227 -1.70 -14.75 -12.88
N ASP A 228 -1.16 -15.59 -13.78
CA ASP A 228 -1.87 -16.13 -14.92
C ASP A 228 -2.87 -17.26 -14.52
N ALA A 229 -3.50 -17.87 -15.51
CA ALA A 229 -4.43 -18.97 -15.29
C ALA A 229 -3.77 -20.23 -14.71
N GLN A 230 -2.46 -20.38 -14.91
CA GLN A 230 -1.64 -21.49 -14.41
C GLN A 230 -1.06 -21.20 -13.02
N GLY A 231 -1.18 -19.94 -12.53
CA GLY A 231 -0.66 -19.49 -11.25
C GLY A 231 0.77 -18.98 -11.28
N ASN A 232 1.35 -18.76 -12.47
CA ASN A 232 2.67 -18.14 -12.62
C ASN A 232 2.56 -16.63 -12.46
N VAL A 233 3.59 -16.01 -11.87
CA VAL A 233 3.66 -14.56 -11.73
C VAL A 233 3.61 -13.88 -13.10
N LEU A 234 2.75 -12.89 -13.23
CA LEU A 234 2.65 -12.06 -14.43
C LEU A 234 3.58 -10.86 -14.31
N ASP A 235 4.49 -10.74 -15.27
CA ASP A 235 5.24 -9.50 -15.48
C ASP A 235 4.28 -8.37 -15.89
N GLU A 236 4.45 -7.20 -15.28
CA GLU A 236 3.53 -6.06 -15.46
C GLU A 236 3.60 -5.49 -16.88
N HIS A 237 4.78 -5.47 -17.49
CA HIS A 237 4.93 -5.04 -18.88
C HIS A 237 4.18 -5.97 -19.84
N LYS A 238 4.26 -7.28 -19.58
CA LYS A 238 3.51 -8.28 -20.36
C LYS A 238 2.01 -8.13 -20.14
N ARG A 239 1.58 -7.92 -18.90
CA ARG A 239 0.17 -7.73 -18.55
C ARG A 239 -0.46 -6.54 -19.26
N LEU A 240 0.28 -5.44 -19.36
CA LEU A 240 -0.18 -4.16 -19.90
C LEU A 240 0.28 -3.89 -21.34
N SER A 241 0.89 -4.87 -22.02
CA SER A 241 1.51 -4.70 -23.34
C SER A 241 0.62 -4.06 -24.41
N LYS A 242 -0.70 -4.27 -24.33
CA LYS A 242 -1.66 -3.65 -25.26
C LYS A 242 -1.90 -2.15 -25.04
N PHE A 243 -1.36 -1.58 -23.95
CA PHE A 243 -1.47 -0.17 -23.60
C PHE A 243 -0.12 0.56 -23.64
N LEU A 244 0.97 -0.18 -23.85
CA LEU A 244 2.33 0.35 -23.94
C LEU A 244 2.75 0.54 -25.40
#